data_54af4c11316d24c9de3572ba2449c224
#
_entry.id   54af4c11316d24c9de3572ba2449c224
#
_cell.length_a   1.000
_cell.length_b   1.000
_cell.length_c   1.000
_cell.angle_alpha   90.00
_cell.angle_beta   90.00
_cell.angle_gamma   90.00
#
_symmetry.space_group_name_H-M   'P 1'
#
loop_
_entity.id
_entity.type
_entity.pdbx_description
1 polymer ?
#
loop_
_entity_poly.entity_id
_entity_poly.type
_entity_poly.pdbx_seq_one_letter_code
_entity_poly.pdbx_strand_id
1 'polypeptide(L)'
;MGDSIRIVKTTSENPDFLSLIKTFDVYLWDRYPELKTNYWGNNIIELNRNVVVIYLDEKPVACGCFKKYDKNTIEIKRMFVAPEARGLGLAQRILQELEQWSLELGYSISILETLYKQQEAISLYQKVGYEIVDNYEPYVGLENSICMRKQIVRIDL
;
A
#
# COMPACT_ATOMS: atom_id res chain seq x y z
N MET A 1 -5.74 -5.90 28.80
CA MET A 1 -5.08 -4.70 28.32
C MET A 1 -5.14 -4.63 26.82
N GLY A 2 -5.47 -3.48 26.27
CA GLY A 2 -5.49 -3.29 24.83
C GLY A 2 -4.10 -3.26 24.24
N ASP A 3 -4.01 -3.66 22.99
CA ASP A 3 -2.76 -3.59 22.24
C ASP A 3 -2.39 -2.12 22.00
N SER A 4 -1.11 -1.79 22.15
CA SER A 4 -0.60 -0.46 21.90
C SER A 4 -0.26 -0.30 20.41
N ILE A 5 -0.94 0.62 19.75
CA ILE A 5 -0.69 0.90 18.33
C ILE A 5 0.05 2.23 18.21
N ARG A 6 1.16 2.21 17.45
CA ARG A 6 1.93 3.41 17.16
C ARG A 6 2.11 3.53 15.65
N ILE A 7 1.81 4.70 15.11
CA ILE A 7 1.88 4.97 13.68
C ILE A 7 3.01 5.96 13.43
N VAL A 8 3.92 5.60 12.53
CA VAL A 8 5.12 6.39 12.25
C VAL A 8 5.16 6.75 10.77
N LYS A 9 5.32 8.04 10.48
CA LYS A 9 5.63 8.55 9.14
C LYS A 9 7.15 8.56 9.00
N THR A 10 7.67 7.96 7.94
CA THR A 10 9.09 7.78 7.76
C THR A 10 9.45 7.73 6.27
N THR A 11 10.62 7.20 5.96
CA THR A 11 11.10 7.04 4.58
C THR A 11 11.45 5.58 4.30
N SER A 12 11.75 5.28 3.04
CA SER A 12 12.13 3.94 2.62
C SER A 12 13.48 3.47 3.19
N GLU A 13 14.21 4.34 3.87
CA GLU A 13 15.44 3.96 4.55
C GLU A 13 15.20 3.37 5.94
N ASN A 14 13.97 3.43 6.43
CA ASN A 14 13.62 2.89 7.76
C ASN A 14 13.83 1.38 7.78
N PRO A 15 14.65 0.85 8.73
CA PRO A 15 14.97 -0.57 8.78
C PRO A 15 13.75 -1.46 9.01
N ASP A 16 12.76 -1.01 9.77
CA ASP A 16 11.55 -1.78 10.03
C ASP A 16 10.68 -1.88 8.79
N PHE A 17 10.61 -0.81 8.00
CA PHE A 17 9.95 -0.84 6.71
C PHE A 17 10.63 -1.84 5.76
N LEU A 18 11.95 -1.80 5.66
CA LEU A 18 12.72 -2.71 4.80
C LEU A 18 12.52 -4.17 5.22
N SER A 19 12.46 -4.43 6.51
CA SER A 19 12.20 -5.76 7.04
C SER A 19 10.80 -6.26 6.66
N LEU A 20 9.79 -5.40 6.78
CA LEU A 20 8.42 -5.74 6.40
C LEU A 20 8.30 -6.03 4.90
N ILE A 21 8.98 -5.26 4.07
CA ILE A 21 8.95 -5.47 2.61
C ILE A 21 9.59 -6.81 2.25
N LYS A 22 10.68 -7.16 2.90
CA LYS A 22 11.33 -8.46 2.67
C LYS A 22 10.37 -9.61 3.01
N THR A 23 9.67 -9.50 4.12
CA THR A 23 8.66 -10.48 4.53
C THR A 23 7.52 -10.54 3.50
N PHE A 24 7.08 -9.40 3.01
CA PHE A 24 6.02 -9.32 2.00
C PHE A 24 6.44 -9.99 0.70
N ASP A 25 7.67 -9.73 0.22
CA ASP A 25 8.17 -10.34 -1.01
C ASP A 25 8.19 -11.87 -0.91
N VAL A 26 8.68 -12.40 0.20
CA VAL A 26 8.67 -13.86 0.44
C VAL A 26 7.25 -14.41 0.43
N TYR A 27 6.32 -13.71 1.10
CA TYR A 27 4.91 -14.09 1.13
C TYR A 27 4.31 -14.15 -0.27
N LEU A 28 4.57 -13.15 -1.11
CA LEU A 28 4.07 -13.11 -2.47
C LEU A 28 4.64 -14.23 -3.34
N TRP A 29 5.93 -14.49 -3.23
CA TRP A 29 6.58 -15.54 -4.01
C TRP A 29 6.06 -16.93 -3.65
N ASP A 30 5.77 -17.17 -2.37
CA ASP A 30 5.19 -18.44 -1.94
C ASP A 30 3.79 -18.65 -2.48
N ARG A 31 2.98 -17.60 -2.51
CA ARG A 31 1.59 -17.69 -2.97
C ARG A 31 1.45 -17.58 -4.48
N TYR A 32 2.32 -16.83 -5.11
CA TYR A 32 2.25 -16.52 -6.55
C TYR A 32 3.65 -16.63 -7.18
N PRO A 33 4.17 -17.86 -7.33
CA PRO A 33 5.55 -18.04 -7.87
C PRO A 33 5.76 -17.41 -9.23
N GLU A 34 4.71 -17.32 -10.05
CA GLU A 34 4.76 -16.71 -11.37
C GLU A 34 5.14 -15.23 -11.36
N LEU A 35 4.97 -14.56 -10.22
CA LEU A 35 5.26 -13.13 -10.12
C LEU A 35 6.72 -12.79 -10.14
N LYS A 36 7.59 -13.74 -9.83
CA LYS A 36 9.03 -13.49 -9.84
C LYS A 36 9.52 -12.98 -11.20
N THR A 37 8.90 -13.47 -12.28
CA THR A 37 9.31 -13.09 -13.62
C THR A 37 8.58 -11.87 -14.16
N ASN A 38 7.30 -11.73 -13.85
CA ASN A 38 6.45 -10.71 -14.48
C ASN A 38 6.42 -9.38 -13.72
N TYR A 39 6.55 -9.42 -12.40
CA TYR A 39 6.31 -8.24 -11.57
C TYR A 39 7.53 -7.76 -10.80
N TRP A 40 8.62 -8.53 -10.82
CA TRP A 40 9.81 -8.21 -10.03
C TRP A 40 10.35 -6.82 -10.34
N GLY A 41 10.47 -6.47 -11.61
CA GLY A 41 10.99 -5.18 -12.04
C GLY A 41 10.14 -4.00 -11.59
N ASN A 42 8.84 -4.20 -11.43
CA ASN A 42 7.90 -3.16 -11.04
C ASN A 42 7.79 -2.98 -9.53
N ASN A 43 8.43 -3.87 -8.76
CA ASN A 43 8.40 -3.84 -7.30
C ASN A 43 9.78 -3.60 -6.68
N ILE A 44 10.69 -3.01 -7.45
CA ILE A 44 11.98 -2.59 -6.95
C ILE A 44 11.76 -1.53 -5.87
N ILE A 45 12.50 -1.64 -4.76
CA ILE A 45 12.44 -0.65 -3.69
C ILE A 45 13.10 0.62 -4.19
N GLU A 46 12.30 1.65 -4.42
CA GLU A 46 12.78 2.98 -4.79
C GLU A 46 12.96 3.81 -3.53
N LEU A 47 13.81 4.83 -3.61
CA LEU A 47 13.87 5.84 -2.58
C LEU A 47 12.50 6.52 -2.49
N ASN A 48 11.86 6.39 -1.34
CA ASN A 48 10.53 6.93 -1.12
C ASN A 48 10.52 7.72 0.18
N ARG A 49 9.97 8.93 0.13
CA ARG A 49 9.94 9.84 1.28
C ARG A 49 8.65 9.74 2.09
N ASN A 50 7.68 8.98 1.61
CA ASN A 50 6.34 8.98 2.18
C ASN A 50 5.91 7.57 2.55
N VAL A 51 6.44 7.10 3.65
CA VAL A 51 6.23 5.74 4.17
C VAL A 51 5.53 5.82 5.53
N VAL A 52 4.58 4.92 5.74
CA VAL A 52 3.91 4.74 7.04
C VAL A 52 4.21 3.34 7.53
N VAL A 53 4.61 3.23 8.78
CA VAL A 53 4.80 1.95 9.48
C VAL A 53 3.92 1.95 10.73
N ILE A 54 3.21 0.85 10.96
CA ILE A 54 2.42 0.66 12.17
C ILE A 54 3.11 -0.38 13.06
N TYR A 55 3.25 -0.03 14.32
CA TYR A 55 3.80 -0.88 15.37
C TYR A 55 2.67 -1.35 16.28
N LEU A 56 2.67 -2.61 16.62
CA LEU A 56 1.76 -3.20 17.60
C LEU A 56 2.62 -3.72 18.75
N ASP A 57 2.46 -3.13 19.93
CA ASP A 57 3.31 -3.41 21.09
C ASP A 57 4.81 -3.34 20.75
N GLU A 58 5.18 -2.25 20.04
CA GLU A 58 6.54 -1.94 19.59
C GLU A 58 7.13 -2.90 18.54
N LYS A 59 6.31 -3.79 17.99
CA LYS A 59 6.72 -4.66 16.87
C LYS A 59 6.16 -4.11 15.56
N PRO A 60 6.98 -3.91 14.51
CA PRO A 60 6.45 -3.47 13.22
C PRO A 60 5.60 -4.57 12.59
N VAL A 61 4.36 -4.25 12.25
CA VAL A 61 3.40 -5.25 11.75
C VAL A 61 2.72 -4.84 10.45
N ALA A 62 2.81 -3.59 10.05
CA ALA A 62 2.13 -3.15 8.84
C ALA A 62 2.86 -1.96 8.23
N CYS A 63 2.75 -1.81 6.92
CA CYS A 63 3.36 -0.68 6.22
C CYS A 63 2.63 -0.36 4.93
N GLY A 64 2.94 0.79 4.38
CA GLY A 64 2.53 1.23 3.08
C GLY A 64 3.28 2.51 2.73
N CYS A 65 3.29 2.85 1.47
CA CYS A 65 3.92 4.09 1.03
C CYS A 65 3.21 4.63 -0.20
N PHE A 66 3.53 5.86 -0.56
CA PHE A 66 3.09 6.38 -1.83
C PHE A 66 4.23 7.09 -2.53
N LYS A 67 4.12 7.17 -3.84
CA LYS A 67 5.01 7.97 -4.67
C LYS A 67 4.19 8.85 -5.60
N LYS A 68 4.80 9.91 -6.08
CA LYS A 68 4.17 10.77 -7.07
C LYS A 68 4.00 10.00 -8.38
N TYR A 69 2.79 10.02 -8.94
CA TYR A 69 2.51 9.51 -10.26
C TYR A 69 2.45 10.66 -11.28
N ASP A 70 1.67 11.68 -10.99
CA ASP A 70 1.67 12.94 -11.73
C ASP A 70 1.40 14.10 -10.75
N LYS A 71 1.23 15.32 -11.26
CA LYS A 71 1.10 16.49 -10.38
C LYS A 71 -0.09 16.44 -9.41
N ASN A 72 -1.13 15.66 -9.73
CA ASN A 72 -2.33 15.56 -8.92
C ASN A 72 -2.50 14.18 -8.26
N THR A 73 -1.69 13.21 -8.65
CA THR A 73 -1.94 11.79 -8.35
C THR A 73 -0.76 11.16 -7.63
N ILE A 74 -1.06 10.42 -6.55
CA ILE A 74 -0.09 9.55 -5.91
C ILE A 74 -0.44 8.10 -6.24
N GLU A 75 0.58 7.24 -6.22
CA GLU A 75 0.38 5.80 -6.32
C GLU A 75 0.73 5.14 -5.00
N ILE A 76 -0.23 4.40 -4.44
CA ILE A 76 -0.03 3.61 -3.22
C ILE A 76 0.80 2.39 -3.59
N LYS A 77 1.83 2.10 -2.79
CA LYS A 77 2.76 0.98 -3.00
C LYS A 77 3.03 0.29 -1.67
N ARG A 78 3.39 -0.98 -1.75
CA ARG A 78 3.94 -1.73 -0.61
C ARG A 78 2.99 -1.83 0.59
N MET A 79 1.69 -1.90 0.32
CA MET A 79 0.71 -2.16 1.37
C MET A 79 0.86 -3.58 1.88
N PHE A 80 1.13 -3.74 3.16
CA PHE A 80 1.31 -5.05 3.77
C PHE A 80 0.91 -5.02 5.24
N VAL A 81 0.20 -6.05 5.67
CA VAL A 81 -0.09 -6.32 7.09
C VAL A 81 0.38 -7.74 7.37
N ALA A 82 1.25 -7.89 8.37
CA ALA A 82 1.75 -9.20 8.77
C ALA A 82 0.57 -10.11 9.15
N PRO A 83 0.64 -11.42 8.83
CA PRO A 83 -0.48 -12.33 9.08
C PRO A 83 -0.99 -12.31 10.52
N GLU A 84 -0.10 -12.22 11.50
CA GLU A 84 -0.46 -12.21 12.92
C GLU A 84 -1.20 -10.93 13.36
N ALA A 85 -1.19 -9.88 12.54
CA ALA A 85 -1.82 -8.62 12.86
C ALA A 85 -3.06 -8.33 12.00
N ARG A 86 -3.52 -9.29 11.21
CA ARG A 86 -4.71 -9.12 10.37
C ARG A 86 -5.99 -9.13 11.21
N GLY A 87 -7.05 -8.53 10.63
CA GLY A 87 -8.33 -8.45 11.31
C GLY A 87 -8.45 -7.30 12.30
N LEU A 88 -7.46 -6.43 12.37
CA LEU A 88 -7.44 -5.27 13.27
C LEU A 88 -7.69 -3.93 12.56
N GLY A 89 -7.97 -3.96 11.26
CA GLY A 89 -8.20 -2.74 10.48
C GLY A 89 -6.94 -1.95 10.14
N LEU A 90 -5.78 -2.55 10.23
CA LEU A 90 -4.51 -1.82 10.05
C LEU A 90 -4.28 -1.38 8.62
N ALA A 91 -4.68 -2.17 7.62
CA ALA A 91 -4.55 -1.76 6.21
C ALA A 91 -5.37 -0.51 5.93
N GLN A 92 -6.60 -0.47 6.41
CA GLN A 92 -7.46 0.71 6.28
C GLN A 92 -6.84 1.92 6.98
N ARG A 93 -6.24 1.72 8.14
CA ARG A 93 -5.58 2.79 8.89
C ARG A 93 -4.38 3.36 8.14
N ILE A 94 -3.58 2.49 7.51
CA ILE A 94 -2.46 2.94 6.69
C ILE A 94 -2.95 3.78 5.51
N LEU A 95 -4.00 3.32 4.81
CA LEU A 95 -4.57 4.07 3.70
C LEU A 95 -5.04 5.45 4.13
N GLN A 96 -5.72 5.55 5.26
CA GLN A 96 -6.16 6.83 5.81
C GLN A 96 -4.98 7.77 6.04
N GLU A 97 -3.92 7.27 6.65
CA GLU A 97 -2.73 8.08 6.92
C GLU A 97 -2.04 8.54 5.63
N LEU A 98 -1.90 7.64 4.65
CA LEU A 98 -1.27 7.98 3.38
C LEU A 98 -2.12 8.98 2.59
N GLU A 99 -3.44 8.80 2.56
CA GLU A 99 -4.34 9.70 1.86
C GLU A 99 -4.33 11.09 2.49
N GLN A 100 -4.40 11.16 3.80
CA GLN A 100 -4.36 12.44 4.49
C GLN A 100 -3.03 13.15 4.25
N TRP A 101 -1.93 12.42 4.32
CA TRP A 101 -0.60 12.98 4.07
C TRP A 101 -0.49 13.51 2.63
N SER A 102 -0.99 12.76 1.66
CA SER A 102 -0.96 13.19 0.26
C SER A 102 -1.82 14.42 0.02
N LEU A 103 -2.98 14.52 0.68
CA LEU A 103 -3.80 15.74 0.62
C LEU A 103 -3.05 16.96 1.15
N GLU A 104 -2.34 16.80 2.25
CA GLU A 104 -1.54 17.89 2.83
C GLU A 104 -0.44 18.36 1.89
N LEU A 105 0.05 17.46 1.02
CA LEU A 105 1.08 17.79 0.03
C LEU A 105 0.50 18.30 -1.28
N GLY A 106 -0.83 18.42 -1.40
CA GLY A 106 -1.48 19.00 -2.57
C GLY A 106 -2.00 18.02 -3.60
N TYR A 107 -1.97 16.73 -3.32
CA TYR A 107 -2.51 15.71 -4.22
C TYR A 107 -4.00 15.50 -3.97
N SER A 108 -4.73 15.08 -5.02
CA SER A 108 -6.17 14.88 -4.93
C SER A 108 -6.64 13.50 -5.42
N ILE A 109 -5.74 12.73 -6.00
CA ILE A 109 -6.07 11.42 -6.58
C ILE A 109 -5.09 10.38 -6.08
N SER A 110 -5.62 9.21 -5.72
CA SER A 110 -4.82 8.05 -5.31
C SER A 110 -5.12 6.90 -6.25
N ILE A 111 -4.07 6.28 -6.78
CA ILE A 111 -4.19 5.07 -7.59
C ILE A 111 -3.37 3.96 -6.97
N LEU A 112 -3.71 2.73 -7.30
CA LEU A 112 -2.96 1.57 -6.86
C LEU A 112 -3.16 0.42 -7.82
N GLU A 113 -2.24 -0.54 -7.76
CA GLU A 113 -2.35 -1.79 -8.49
C GLU A 113 -2.24 -2.95 -7.51
N THR A 114 -3.08 -3.97 -7.69
CA THR A 114 -3.01 -5.21 -6.94
C THR A 114 -3.26 -6.37 -7.90
N LEU A 115 -3.08 -7.59 -7.41
CA LEU A 115 -3.26 -8.77 -8.22
C LEU A 115 -4.71 -9.25 -8.16
N TYR A 116 -5.24 -9.73 -9.29
CA TYR A 116 -6.63 -10.19 -9.34
C TYR A 116 -6.91 -11.32 -8.34
N LYS A 117 -5.89 -12.11 -7.98
CA LYS A 117 -6.03 -13.20 -6.99
C LYS A 117 -6.13 -12.70 -5.56
N GLN A 118 -5.78 -11.44 -5.31
CA GLN A 118 -5.86 -10.86 -3.96
C GLN A 118 -7.23 -10.26 -3.72
N GLN A 119 -8.25 -11.11 -3.69
CA GLN A 119 -9.64 -10.67 -3.57
C GLN A 119 -9.94 -9.93 -2.26
N GLU A 120 -9.28 -10.30 -1.17
CA GLU A 120 -9.45 -9.61 0.11
C GLU A 120 -8.94 -8.17 0.02
N ALA A 121 -7.80 -7.96 -0.65
CA ALA A 121 -7.27 -6.62 -0.84
C ALA A 121 -8.18 -5.79 -1.73
N ILE A 122 -8.66 -6.35 -2.84
CA ILE A 122 -9.58 -5.67 -3.76
C ILE A 122 -10.84 -5.24 -3.00
N SER A 123 -11.42 -6.16 -2.21
CA SER A 123 -12.62 -5.86 -1.42
C SER A 123 -12.38 -4.74 -0.41
N LEU A 124 -11.23 -4.75 0.26
CA LEU A 124 -10.87 -3.68 1.18
C LEU A 124 -10.80 -2.33 0.47
N TYR A 125 -10.10 -2.29 -0.67
CA TYR A 125 -9.95 -1.03 -1.42
C TYR A 125 -11.30 -0.52 -1.90
N GLN A 126 -12.15 -1.40 -2.41
CA GLN A 126 -13.52 -1.01 -2.82
C GLN A 126 -14.32 -0.46 -1.65
N LYS A 127 -14.21 -1.10 -0.49
CA LYS A 127 -14.92 -0.66 0.72
C LYS A 127 -14.53 0.76 1.13
N VAL A 128 -13.28 1.14 0.93
CA VAL A 128 -12.80 2.47 1.32
C VAL A 128 -12.81 3.48 0.17
N GLY A 129 -13.47 3.15 -0.95
CA GLY A 129 -13.79 4.12 -1.99
C GLY A 129 -12.99 4.00 -3.27
N TYR A 130 -12.15 3.00 -3.43
CA TYR A 130 -11.44 2.79 -4.69
C TYR A 130 -12.33 2.08 -5.69
N GLU A 131 -12.24 2.48 -6.95
CA GLU A 131 -12.96 1.88 -8.06
C GLU A 131 -11.97 1.25 -9.03
N ILE A 132 -12.35 0.10 -9.62
CA ILE A 132 -11.54 -0.55 -10.64
C ILE A 132 -11.55 0.31 -11.89
N VAL A 133 -10.37 0.57 -12.45
CA VAL A 133 -10.18 1.33 -13.67
C VAL A 133 -9.31 0.54 -14.64
N ASP A 134 -9.20 1.02 -15.88
CA ASP A 134 -8.28 0.42 -16.86
C ASP A 134 -6.84 0.49 -16.33
N ASN A 135 -6.05 -0.52 -16.69
CA ASN A 135 -4.67 -0.55 -16.25
C ASN A 135 -3.91 0.67 -16.75
N TYR A 136 -3.15 1.29 -15.85
CA TYR A 136 -2.27 2.41 -16.17
C TYR A 136 -0.82 1.92 -16.26
N GLU A 137 0.04 2.71 -16.87
CA GLU A 137 1.46 2.35 -16.99
C GLU A 137 2.14 2.33 -15.60
N PRO A 138 2.98 1.33 -15.32
CA PRO A 138 3.55 0.34 -16.24
C PRO A 138 2.74 -0.97 -16.33
N TYR A 139 1.49 -1.00 -15.89
CA TYR A 139 0.69 -2.23 -15.79
C TYR A 139 -0.18 -2.52 -17.00
N VAL A 140 -0.19 -1.64 -18.00
CA VAL A 140 -0.94 -1.87 -19.24
C VAL A 140 -0.47 -3.17 -19.89
N GLY A 141 -1.44 -4.05 -20.22
CA GLY A 141 -1.14 -5.34 -20.82
C GLY A 141 -0.82 -6.48 -19.84
N LEU A 142 -0.76 -6.18 -18.54
CA LEU A 142 -0.55 -7.21 -17.52
C LEU A 142 -1.90 -7.76 -17.05
N GLU A 143 -2.24 -8.96 -17.52
CA GLU A 143 -3.56 -9.56 -17.30
C GLU A 143 -3.88 -9.78 -15.82
N ASN A 144 -2.87 -10.01 -14.99
CA ASN A 144 -3.05 -10.30 -13.57
C ASN A 144 -3.17 -9.05 -12.71
N SER A 145 -2.96 -7.87 -13.29
CA SER A 145 -3.01 -6.61 -12.57
C SER A 145 -4.41 -6.02 -12.58
N ILE A 146 -4.88 -5.60 -11.40
CA ILE A 146 -6.11 -4.83 -11.23
C ILE A 146 -5.69 -3.45 -10.75
N CYS A 147 -6.01 -2.43 -11.54
CA CYS A 147 -5.73 -1.04 -11.17
C CYS A 147 -6.98 -0.39 -10.62
N MET A 148 -6.79 0.44 -9.60
CA MET A 148 -7.90 1.08 -8.91
C MET A 148 -7.58 2.55 -8.66
N ARG A 149 -8.63 3.35 -8.51
CA ARG A 149 -8.52 4.81 -8.38
C ARG A 149 -9.53 5.32 -7.37
N LYS A 150 -9.12 6.32 -6.60
CA LYS A 150 -9.99 7.04 -5.68
C LYS A 150 -9.68 8.52 -5.75
N GLN A 151 -10.71 9.35 -5.80
CA GLN A 151 -10.54 10.77 -5.55
C GLN A 151 -10.53 10.96 -4.03
N ILE A 152 -9.40 11.41 -3.50
CA ILE A 152 -9.26 11.60 -2.07
C ILE A 152 -9.79 12.98 -1.69
N VAL A 153 -10.54 13.01 -0.59
CA VAL A 153 -11.16 14.24 -0.13
C VAL A 153 -10.79 14.49 1.32
N ARG A 154 -10.64 15.76 1.66
CA ARG A 154 -10.42 16.14 3.05
C ARG A 154 -11.70 15.89 3.83
N ILE A 155 -11.57 15.24 4.98
CA ILE A 155 -12.69 15.09 5.89
C ILE A 155 -12.75 16.38 6.72
N ASP A 156 -13.75 17.20 6.44
CA ASP A 156 -14.02 18.39 7.23
C ASP A 156 -14.90 17.98 8.41
N LEU A 157 -14.39 18.14 9.59
CA LEU A 157 -15.13 17.88 10.81
C LEU A 157 -15.75 19.15 11.36
#